data_522a183220de0bd088c5264250cdd63b
#
_entry.id   522a183220de0bd088c5264250cdd63b
#
_cell.length_a   1.000
_cell.length_b   1.000
_cell.length_c   1.000
_cell.angle_alpha   90.00
_cell.angle_beta   90.00
_cell.angle_gamma   90.00
#
_symmetry.space_group_name_H-M   'P 1'
#
loop_
_entity.id
_entity.type
_entity.pdbx_description
1 polymer ?
#
loop_
_entity_poly.entity_id
_entity_poly.type
_entity_poly.pdbx_seq_one_letter_code
_entity_poly.pdbx_strand_id
1 'polypeptide(L)'
;MRADVLVLALISVAGSLVYVGVVLALHFLPTGYDLVHNAVSDYGVGQYAPLFRVSLWAGSIAVLALAIGLTLEPGAPPLLTRGLVFLGLVSVCRIGESLFPTTVEGQKLTRTGVMHYLFAILTFGFTYAAISDLTPDLVKLYPWHSHRGALDWLSGAILVGLILVLAALLPRLRHVFGLPERFFLGVTYIWLVVVAWLLAVKAH
;
A
#
# COMPACT_ATOMS: atom_id res chain seq x y z
N MET A 1 -4.99 0.88 -28.75
CA MET A 1 -5.56 1.14 -27.42
C MET A 1 -6.02 -0.17 -26.80
N ARG A 2 -5.57 -0.49 -25.61
CA ARG A 2 -6.01 -1.66 -24.83
C ARG A 2 -6.97 -1.22 -23.74
N ALA A 3 -8.25 -1.19 -24.08
CA ALA A 3 -9.29 -0.65 -23.19
C ALA A 3 -9.35 -1.39 -21.84
N ASP A 4 -9.11 -2.70 -21.83
CA ASP A 4 -9.05 -3.53 -20.62
C ASP A 4 -7.92 -3.10 -19.67
N VAL A 5 -6.70 -2.94 -20.19
CA VAL A 5 -5.53 -2.49 -19.42
C VAL A 5 -5.71 -1.04 -18.96
N LEU A 6 -6.20 -0.16 -19.83
CA LEU A 6 -6.49 1.22 -19.48
C LEU A 6 -7.48 1.33 -18.31
N VAL A 7 -8.58 0.59 -18.36
CA VAL A 7 -9.59 0.58 -17.29
C VAL A 7 -8.97 0.10 -15.97
N LEU A 8 -8.20 -0.99 -15.99
CA LEU A 8 -7.53 -1.51 -14.79
C LEU A 8 -6.52 -0.51 -14.22
N ALA A 9 -5.74 0.15 -15.06
CA ALA A 9 -4.81 1.18 -14.65
C ALA A 9 -5.53 2.38 -13.99
N LEU A 10 -6.63 2.85 -14.57
CA LEU A 10 -7.44 3.93 -14.02
C LEU A 10 -8.12 3.53 -12.69
N ILE A 11 -8.60 2.30 -12.57
CA ILE A 11 -9.13 1.76 -11.29
C ILE A 11 -8.02 1.78 -10.23
N SER A 12 -6.80 1.38 -10.58
CA SER A 12 -5.66 1.40 -9.66
C SER A 12 -5.33 2.83 -9.20
N VAL A 13 -5.27 3.79 -10.12
CA VAL A 13 -5.05 5.21 -9.76
C VAL A 13 -6.17 5.71 -8.86
N ALA A 14 -7.42 5.54 -9.27
CA ALA A 14 -8.58 6.05 -8.51
C ALA A 14 -8.66 5.43 -7.10
N GLY A 15 -8.50 4.10 -6.98
CA GLY A 15 -8.51 3.42 -5.70
C GLY A 15 -7.36 3.86 -4.78
N SER A 16 -6.16 4.10 -5.34
CA SER A 16 -5.01 4.64 -4.61
C SER A 16 -5.29 6.06 -4.10
N LEU A 17 -5.88 6.92 -4.93
CA LEU A 17 -6.24 8.28 -4.54
C LEU A 17 -7.35 8.29 -3.48
N VAL A 18 -8.33 7.38 -3.57
CA VAL A 18 -9.36 7.21 -2.52
C VAL A 18 -8.72 6.79 -1.21
N TYR A 19 -7.80 5.81 -1.21
CA TYR A 19 -7.08 5.42 0.00
C TYR A 19 -6.37 6.62 0.64
N VAL A 20 -5.52 7.30 -0.13
CA VAL A 20 -4.76 8.46 0.35
C VAL A 20 -5.68 9.57 0.83
N GLY A 21 -6.72 9.90 0.06
CA GLY A 21 -7.68 10.96 0.39
C GLY A 21 -8.44 10.66 1.68
N VAL A 22 -8.88 9.42 1.88
CA VAL A 22 -9.56 9.02 3.13
C VAL A 22 -8.60 9.07 4.32
N VAL A 23 -7.38 8.54 4.19
CA VAL A 23 -6.39 8.59 5.27
C VAL A 23 -6.05 10.04 5.62
N LEU A 24 -5.85 10.90 4.62
CA LEU A 24 -5.65 12.33 4.85
C LEU A 24 -6.84 12.98 5.55
N ALA A 25 -8.08 12.70 5.11
CA ALA A 25 -9.28 13.23 5.77
C ALA A 25 -9.34 12.81 7.24
N LEU A 26 -9.02 11.55 7.57
CA LEU A 26 -8.99 11.04 8.94
C LEU A 26 -7.99 11.78 9.85
N HIS A 27 -6.93 12.37 9.28
CA HIS A 27 -5.98 13.21 10.06
C HIS A 27 -6.60 14.52 10.54
N PHE A 28 -7.63 15.03 9.86
CA PHE A 28 -8.29 16.29 10.20
C PHE A 28 -9.61 16.09 10.97
N LEU A 29 -10.12 14.85 11.02
CA LEU A 29 -11.31 14.53 11.79
C LEU A 29 -10.99 14.38 13.29
N PRO A 30 -11.97 14.65 14.20
CA PRO A 30 -11.76 14.54 15.64
C PRO A 30 -11.72 13.06 16.08
N THR A 31 -10.70 12.34 15.63
CA THR A 31 -10.48 10.92 15.95
C THR A 31 -9.89 10.71 17.34
N GLY A 32 -9.25 11.74 17.90
CA GLY A 32 -8.48 11.64 19.15
C GLY A 32 -7.10 10.97 18.97
N TYR A 33 -6.70 10.61 17.75
CA TYR A 33 -5.41 9.99 17.48
C TYR A 33 -4.36 10.99 17.03
N ASP A 34 -3.14 10.83 17.55
CA ASP A 34 -1.97 11.65 17.24
C ASP A 34 -1.18 11.04 16.07
N LEU A 35 -0.67 11.89 15.17
CA LEU A 35 0.03 11.46 13.96
C LEU A 35 1.38 10.80 14.25
N VAL A 36 2.02 11.15 15.34
CA VAL A 36 3.35 10.65 15.72
C VAL A 36 3.24 9.31 16.44
N HIS A 37 2.31 9.23 17.39
CA HIS A 37 2.19 8.10 18.32
C HIS A 37 1.31 7.00 17.75
N ASN A 38 0.15 7.36 17.16
CA ASN A 38 -0.85 6.39 16.73
C ASN A 38 -0.58 5.87 15.32
N ALA A 39 -0.77 4.57 15.16
CA ALA A 39 -0.77 3.91 13.86
C ALA A 39 -1.90 4.44 12.97
N VAL A 40 -1.72 4.38 11.65
CA VAL A 40 -2.81 4.63 10.68
C VAL A 40 -3.94 3.62 10.88
N SER A 41 -3.60 2.39 11.24
CA SER A 41 -4.59 1.35 11.54
C SER A 41 -5.46 1.63 12.75
N ASP A 42 -5.07 2.54 13.68
CA ASP A 42 -5.88 2.93 14.82
C ASP A 42 -7.19 3.63 14.39
N TYR A 43 -7.20 4.27 13.20
CA TYR A 43 -8.44 4.78 12.60
C TYR A 43 -9.49 3.69 12.31
N GLY A 44 -9.08 2.42 12.29
CA GLY A 44 -9.97 1.27 12.20
C GLY A 44 -10.78 0.98 13.46
N VAL A 45 -10.61 1.79 14.52
CA VAL A 45 -11.34 1.69 15.79
C VAL A 45 -12.10 2.98 16.06
N GLY A 46 -13.29 2.89 16.65
CA GLY A 46 -14.13 4.04 16.98
C GLY A 46 -15.06 4.48 15.85
N GLN A 47 -15.58 5.71 15.97
CA GLN A 47 -16.67 6.21 15.11
C GLN A 47 -16.31 6.32 13.61
N TYR A 48 -15.05 6.52 13.28
CA TYR A 48 -14.57 6.65 11.90
C TYR A 48 -14.05 5.34 11.29
N ALA A 49 -14.15 4.22 12.01
CA ALA A 49 -13.73 2.91 11.52
C ALA A 49 -14.36 2.51 10.16
N PRO A 50 -15.65 2.81 9.89
CA PRO A 50 -16.22 2.54 8.56
C PRO A 50 -15.52 3.28 7.43
N LEU A 51 -15.12 4.54 7.65
CA LEU A 51 -14.41 5.35 6.66
C LEU A 51 -13.01 4.77 6.41
N PHE A 52 -12.28 4.41 7.46
CA PHE A 52 -10.98 3.72 7.31
C PHE A 52 -11.11 2.39 6.57
N ARG A 53 -12.18 1.64 6.83
CA ARG A 53 -12.45 0.38 6.11
C ARG A 53 -12.65 0.60 4.62
N VAL A 54 -13.31 1.69 4.22
CA VAL A 54 -13.43 2.09 2.80
C VAL A 54 -12.04 2.30 2.17
N SER A 55 -11.10 2.93 2.88
CA SER A 55 -9.73 3.11 2.35
C SER A 55 -9.03 1.77 2.12
N LEU A 56 -9.13 0.82 3.06
CA LEU A 56 -8.52 -0.51 2.91
C LEU A 56 -9.08 -1.26 1.70
N TRP A 57 -10.40 -1.22 1.48
CA TRP A 57 -11.03 -1.82 0.31
C TRP A 57 -10.58 -1.14 -0.99
N ALA A 58 -10.56 0.19 -1.02
CA ALA A 58 -10.10 0.95 -2.18
C ALA A 58 -8.63 0.63 -2.50
N GLY A 59 -7.77 0.59 -1.49
CA GLY A 59 -6.37 0.21 -1.63
C GLY A 59 -6.19 -1.25 -2.10
N SER A 60 -7.00 -2.18 -1.60
CA SER A 60 -6.99 -3.58 -2.03
C SER A 60 -7.35 -3.69 -3.52
N ILE A 61 -8.43 -3.04 -3.94
CA ILE A 61 -8.88 -3.01 -5.35
C ILE A 61 -7.81 -2.37 -6.24
N ALA A 62 -7.19 -1.27 -5.79
CA ALA A 62 -6.15 -0.58 -6.54
C ALA A 62 -4.95 -1.48 -6.83
N VAL A 63 -4.45 -2.19 -5.81
CA VAL A 63 -3.31 -3.10 -5.93
C VAL A 63 -3.64 -4.29 -6.82
N LEU A 64 -4.84 -4.88 -6.67
CA LEU A 64 -5.29 -6.01 -7.49
C LEU A 64 -5.45 -5.59 -8.96
N ALA A 65 -6.07 -4.44 -9.21
CA ALA A 65 -6.23 -3.91 -10.56
C ALA A 65 -4.89 -3.64 -11.24
N LEU A 66 -3.89 -3.10 -10.50
CA LEU A 66 -2.53 -2.94 -11.02
C LEU A 66 -1.90 -4.28 -11.37
N ALA A 67 -1.99 -5.27 -10.48
CA ALA A 67 -1.43 -6.60 -10.71
C ALA A 67 -2.00 -7.24 -11.98
N ILE A 68 -3.33 -7.20 -12.14
CA ILE A 68 -4.01 -7.74 -13.34
C ILE A 68 -3.62 -6.92 -14.59
N GLY A 69 -3.63 -5.58 -14.50
CA GLY A 69 -3.28 -4.71 -15.62
C GLY A 69 -1.85 -4.95 -16.12
N LEU A 70 -0.88 -5.07 -15.23
CA LEU A 70 0.51 -5.40 -15.57
C LEU A 70 0.63 -6.80 -16.19
N THR A 71 -0.16 -7.77 -15.73
CA THR A 71 -0.18 -9.12 -16.26
C THR A 71 -0.68 -9.16 -17.72
N LEU A 72 -1.67 -8.32 -18.04
CA LEU A 72 -2.28 -8.29 -19.36
C LEU A 72 -1.47 -7.48 -20.37
N GLU A 73 -0.50 -6.68 -19.92
CA GLU A 73 0.27 -5.81 -20.81
C GLU A 73 1.28 -6.60 -21.64
N PRO A 74 1.31 -6.47 -22.99
CA PRO A 74 2.30 -7.12 -23.85
C PRO A 74 3.74 -6.71 -23.47
N GLY A 75 4.62 -7.71 -23.30
CA GLY A 75 5.99 -7.50 -22.85
C GLY A 75 6.14 -7.27 -21.35
N ALA A 76 5.03 -7.34 -20.60
CA ALA A 76 5.08 -7.40 -19.14
C ALA A 76 5.80 -8.68 -18.67
N PRO A 77 6.33 -8.68 -17.45
CA PRO A 77 6.86 -9.90 -16.84
C PRO A 77 5.82 -11.03 -16.90
N PRO A 78 6.23 -12.30 -17.02
CA PRO A 78 5.29 -13.43 -17.03
C PRO A 78 4.36 -13.39 -15.81
N LEU A 79 3.12 -13.86 -15.98
CA LEU A 79 2.06 -13.96 -14.97
C LEU A 79 2.50 -14.48 -13.59
N LEU A 80 3.57 -15.28 -13.57
CA LEU A 80 4.11 -15.91 -12.37
C LEU A 80 5.34 -15.20 -11.81
N THR A 81 5.58 -13.93 -12.16
CA THR A 81 6.62 -13.19 -11.44
C THR A 81 6.23 -13.07 -9.97
N ARG A 82 7.20 -13.28 -9.10
CA ARG A 82 7.00 -13.18 -7.66
C ARG A 82 6.38 -11.84 -7.27
N GLY A 83 6.80 -10.74 -7.91
CA GLY A 83 6.29 -9.41 -7.64
C GLY A 83 4.77 -9.29 -7.87
N LEU A 84 4.22 -9.86 -8.95
CA LEU A 84 2.77 -9.86 -9.20
C LEU A 84 2.00 -10.72 -8.20
N VAL A 85 2.56 -11.88 -7.83
CA VAL A 85 2.00 -12.72 -6.76
C VAL A 85 1.96 -11.96 -5.44
N PHE A 86 3.05 -11.27 -5.09
CA PHE A 86 3.09 -10.45 -3.86
C PHE A 86 2.07 -9.30 -3.89
N LEU A 87 1.84 -8.62 -5.02
CA LEU A 87 0.75 -7.64 -5.13
C LEU A 87 -0.62 -8.28 -4.86
N GLY A 88 -0.88 -9.46 -5.41
CA GLY A 88 -2.11 -10.21 -5.12
C GLY A 88 -2.25 -10.51 -3.63
N LEU A 89 -1.17 -10.95 -2.97
CA LEU A 89 -1.15 -11.21 -1.52
C LEU A 89 -1.36 -9.94 -0.69
N VAL A 90 -0.80 -8.80 -1.10
CA VAL A 90 -1.07 -7.49 -0.47
C VAL A 90 -2.57 -7.19 -0.49
N SER A 91 -3.23 -7.40 -1.64
CA SER A 91 -4.68 -7.17 -1.75
C SER A 91 -5.46 -8.05 -0.77
N VAL A 92 -5.13 -9.34 -0.67
CA VAL A 92 -5.77 -10.28 0.28
C VAL A 92 -5.51 -9.86 1.73
N CYS A 93 -4.28 -9.50 2.07
CA CYS A 93 -3.93 -9.08 3.44
C CYS A 93 -4.67 -7.80 3.85
N ARG A 94 -4.83 -6.81 2.96
CA ARG A 94 -5.62 -5.61 3.23
C ARG A 94 -7.09 -5.89 3.49
N ILE A 95 -7.67 -6.88 2.81
CA ILE A 95 -9.01 -7.36 3.14
C ILE A 95 -9.01 -7.94 4.57
N GLY A 96 -8.01 -8.74 4.92
CA GLY A 96 -7.84 -9.24 6.28
C GLY A 96 -7.76 -8.12 7.33
N GLU A 97 -6.94 -7.08 7.10
CA GLU A 97 -6.89 -5.89 7.98
C GLU A 97 -8.26 -5.23 8.15
N SER A 98 -9.08 -5.19 7.09
CA SER A 98 -10.43 -4.59 7.15
C SER A 98 -11.42 -5.39 7.98
N LEU A 99 -11.25 -6.70 8.06
CA LEU A 99 -12.12 -7.62 8.79
C LEU A 99 -11.74 -7.75 10.27
N PHE A 100 -10.48 -7.55 10.60
CA PHE A 100 -9.95 -7.66 11.96
C PHE A 100 -9.48 -6.28 12.46
N PRO A 101 -10.27 -5.58 13.31
CA PRO A 101 -9.85 -4.32 13.90
C PRO A 101 -8.58 -4.46 14.71
N THR A 102 -7.71 -3.46 14.66
CA THR A 102 -6.50 -3.41 15.48
C THR A 102 -6.83 -3.29 16.97
N THR A 103 -5.84 -3.52 17.82
CA THR A 103 -5.89 -3.12 19.22
C THR A 103 -5.12 -1.81 19.36
N VAL A 104 -5.81 -0.74 19.76
CA VAL A 104 -5.20 0.59 19.97
C VAL A 104 -4.09 0.50 21.00
N GLU A 105 -3.02 1.25 20.79
CA GLU A 105 -1.87 1.25 21.70
C GLU A 105 -2.27 1.57 23.16
N GLY A 106 -1.65 0.88 24.10
CA GLY A 106 -1.96 0.99 25.53
C GLY A 106 -3.14 0.13 26.01
N GLN A 107 -3.88 -0.52 25.11
CA GLN A 107 -4.95 -1.45 25.46
C GLN A 107 -4.45 -2.91 25.50
N LYS A 108 -5.19 -3.77 26.24
CA LYS A 108 -4.91 -5.20 26.27
C LYS A 108 -5.12 -5.82 24.89
N LEU A 109 -4.10 -6.52 24.38
CA LEU A 109 -4.13 -7.15 23.07
C LEU A 109 -5.32 -8.13 22.95
N THR A 110 -6.14 -7.90 21.92
CA THR A 110 -7.30 -8.73 21.59
C THR A 110 -6.95 -9.79 20.55
N ARG A 111 -7.78 -10.83 20.41
CA ARG A 111 -7.60 -11.84 19.36
C ARG A 111 -7.72 -11.23 17.95
N THR A 112 -8.66 -10.30 17.76
CA THR A 112 -8.81 -9.56 16.50
C THR A 112 -7.60 -8.70 16.21
N GLY A 113 -7.03 -8.02 17.23
CA GLY A 113 -5.80 -7.25 17.11
C GLY A 113 -4.58 -8.10 16.71
N VAL A 114 -4.45 -9.33 17.25
CA VAL A 114 -3.39 -10.26 16.82
C VAL A 114 -3.53 -10.59 15.34
N MET A 115 -4.74 -10.89 14.88
CA MET A 115 -5.00 -11.17 13.45
C MET A 115 -4.71 -9.93 12.59
N HIS A 116 -5.12 -8.74 13.04
CA HIS A 116 -4.79 -7.49 12.36
C HIS A 116 -3.27 -7.31 12.20
N TYR A 117 -2.50 -7.46 13.28
CA TYR A 117 -1.04 -7.33 13.22
C TYR A 117 -0.39 -8.36 12.29
N LEU A 118 -0.91 -9.59 12.26
CA LEU A 118 -0.43 -10.60 11.31
C LEU A 118 -0.63 -10.13 9.87
N PHE A 119 -1.83 -9.68 9.52
CA PHE A 119 -2.13 -9.17 8.17
C PHE A 119 -1.33 -7.90 7.85
N ALA A 120 -1.18 -6.97 8.80
CA ALA A 120 -0.40 -5.75 8.61
C ALA A 120 1.09 -6.05 8.35
N ILE A 121 1.71 -6.94 9.13
CA ILE A 121 3.10 -7.35 8.91
C ILE A 121 3.28 -8.00 7.53
N LEU A 122 2.36 -8.89 7.16
CA LEU A 122 2.36 -9.51 5.84
C LEU A 122 2.16 -8.46 4.72
N THR A 123 1.26 -7.48 4.91
CA THR A 123 1.05 -6.39 3.95
C THR A 123 2.34 -5.60 3.75
N PHE A 124 3.03 -5.18 4.80
CA PHE A 124 4.29 -4.44 4.69
C PHE A 124 5.37 -5.28 3.98
N GLY A 125 5.53 -6.53 4.39
CA GLY A 125 6.52 -7.43 3.81
C GLY A 125 6.26 -7.72 2.31
N PHE A 126 5.03 -8.08 1.97
CA PHE A 126 4.66 -8.35 0.57
C PHE A 126 4.68 -7.08 -0.29
N THR A 127 4.33 -5.91 0.25
CA THR A 127 4.44 -4.64 -0.47
C THR A 127 5.90 -4.36 -0.86
N TYR A 128 6.82 -4.48 0.09
CA TYR A 128 8.24 -4.32 -0.20
C TYR A 128 8.73 -5.37 -1.20
N ALA A 129 8.40 -6.63 -1.00
CA ALA A 129 8.81 -7.72 -1.90
C ALA A 129 8.27 -7.50 -3.32
N ALA A 130 7.00 -7.09 -3.47
CA ALA A 130 6.42 -6.77 -4.77
C ALA A 130 7.17 -5.65 -5.49
N ILE A 131 7.39 -4.54 -4.80
CA ILE A 131 8.00 -3.34 -5.40
C ILE A 131 9.46 -3.57 -5.73
N SER A 132 10.22 -4.27 -4.85
CA SER A 132 11.61 -4.62 -5.10
C SER A 132 11.81 -5.60 -6.25
N ASP A 133 10.85 -6.52 -6.47
CA ASP A 133 10.89 -7.45 -7.60
C ASP A 133 10.44 -6.80 -8.92
N LEU A 134 9.38 -5.95 -8.88
CA LEU A 134 8.79 -5.37 -10.10
C LEU A 134 9.59 -4.18 -10.64
N THR A 135 10.10 -3.32 -9.78
CA THR A 135 10.77 -2.09 -10.24
C THR A 135 11.92 -2.35 -11.21
N PRO A 136 12.87 -3.28 -10.95
CA PRO A 136 13.97 -3.54 -11.88
C PRO A 136 13.54 -4.02 -13.27
N ASP A 137 12.39 -4.68 -13.37
CA ASP A 137 11.87 -5.15 -14.67
C ASP A 137 11.04 -4.05 -15.37
N LEU A 138 10.22 -3.32 -14.63
CA LEU A 138 9.44 -2.22 -15.19
C LEU A 138 10.35 -1.14 -15.82
N VAL A 139 11.43 -0.76 -15.15
CA VAL A 139 12.34 0.27 -15.66
C VAL A 139 13.16 -0.14 -16.92
N LYS A 140 13.00 -1.37 -17.38
CA LYS A 140 13.52 -1.82 -18.69
C LYS A 140 12.52 -1.55 -19.81
N LEU A 141 11.27 -1.26 -19.50
CA LEU A 141 10.15 -1.15 -20.43
C LEU A 141 9.71 0.31 -20.57
N TYR A 142 9.34 0.74 -21.78
CA TYR A 142 8.64 2.02 -21.99
C TYR A 142 7.18 1.90 -21.50
N PRO A 143 6.62 2.92 -20.81
CA PRO A 143 7.18 4.25 -20.51
C PRO A 143 7.96 4.34 -19.18
N TRP A 144 8.00 3.29 -18.36
CA TRP A 144 8.66 3.30 -17.02
C TRP A 144 10.16 3.57 -17.12
N HIS A 145 10.81 3.16 -18.22
CA HIS A 145 12.23 3.43 -18.47
C HIS A 145 12.57 4.93 -18.38
N SER A 146 11.70 5.78 -18.92
CA SER A 146 11.88 7.24 -18.90
C SER A 146 11.79 7.83 -17.48
N HIS A 147 11.26 7.07 -16.51
CA HIS A 147 11.07 7.46 -15.12
C HIS A 147 11.92 6.62 -14.17
N ARG A 148 12.95 5.94 -14.69
CA ARG A 148 13.80 5.01 -13.93
C ARG A 148 14.29 5.62 -12.63
N GLY A 149 14.91 6.82 -12.67
CA GLY A 149 15.48 7.43 -11.47
C GLY A 149 14.45 7.65 -10.35
N ALA A 150 13.22 8.07 -10.71
CA ALA A 150 12.13 8.24 -9.75
C ALA A 150 11.66 6.90 -9.17
N LEU A 151 11.50 5.87 -10.01
CA LEU A 151 11.06 4.54 -9.57
C LEU A 151 12.11 3.85 -8.70
N ASP A 152 13.39 3.93 -9.06
CA ASP A 152 14.50 3.39 -8.26
C ASP A 152 14.58 4.10 -6.89
N TRP A 153 14.43 5.44 -6.88
CA TRP A 153 14.39 6.21 -5.64
C TRP A 153 13.20 5.81 -4.75
N LEU A 154 11.99 5.70 -5.32
CA LEU A 154 10.79 5.27 -4.58
C LEU A 154 10.96 3.86 -4.01
N SER A 155 11.51 2.93 -4.77
CA SER A 155 11.81 1.56 -4.29
C SER A 155 12.80 1.57 -3.12
N GLY A 156 13.86 2.38 -3.20
CA GLY A 156 14.80 2.57 -2.11
C GLY A 156 14.16 3.22 -0.88
N ALA A 157 13.30 4.23 -1.08
CA ALA A 157 12.59 4.90 0.01
C ALA A 157 11.60 3.96 0.73
N ILE A 158 10.97 3.03 0.00
CA ILE A 158 10.10 1.99 0.60
C ILE A 158 10.91 1.04 1.48
N LEU A 159 12.13 0.64 1.06
CA LEU A 159 13.03 -0.15 1.92
C LEU A 159 13.35 0.60 3.21
N VAL A 160 13.74 1.88 3.09
CA VAL A 160 14.00 2.72 4.26
C VAL A 160 12.78 2.81 5.16
N GLY A 161 11.60 3.03 4.58
CA GLY A 161 10.32 3.05 5.31
C GLY A 161 10.04 1.75 6.05
N LEU A 162 10.27 0.59 5.42
CA LEU A 162 10.12 -0.71 6.07
C LEU A 162 11.08 -0.87 7.24
N ILE A 163 12.35 -0.49 7.07
CA ILE A 163 13.34 -0.56 8.16
C ILE A 163 12.90 0.33 9.32
N LEU A 164 12.42 1.55 9.04
CA LEU A 164 11.93 2.46 10.07
C LEU A 164 10.69 1.91 10.80
N VAL A 165 9.74 1.29 10.09
CA VAL A 165 8.59 0.59 10.70
C VAL A 165 9.05 -0.52 11.61
N LEU A 166 9.97 -1.37 11.15
CA LEU A 166 10.51 -2.47 11.97
C LEU A 166 11.27 -1.95 13.20
N ALA A 167 12.05 -0.88 13.04
CA ALA A 167 12.73 -0.23 14.17
C ALA A 167 11.74 0.35 15.18
N ALA A 168 10.63 0.93 14.71
CA ALA A 168 9.60 1.49 15.58
C ALA A 168 8.78 0.42 16.34
N LEU A 169 8.92 -0.86 16.01
CA LEU A 169 8.38 -1.95 16.84
C LEU A 169 9.19 -2.18 18.13
N LEU A 170 10.43 -1.67 18.20
CA LEU A 170 11.25 -1.76 19.41
C LEU A 170 10.61 -0.92 20.53
N PRO A 171 10.59 -1.40 21.79
CA PRO A 171 9.93 -0.71 22.91
C PRO A 171 10.32 0.76 23.08
N ARG A 172 11.59 1.10 22.79
CA ARG A 172 12.12 2.47 22.93
C ARG A 172 11.62 3.42 21.85
N LEU A 173 11.25 2.93 20.66
CA LEU A 173 10.85 3.72 19.50
C LEU A 173 9.35 3.61 19.19
N ARG A 174 8.65 2.76 19.92
CA ARG A 174 7.22 2.49 19.69
C ARG A 174 6.35 3.75 19.78
N HIS A 175 6.74 4.70 20.62
CA HIS A 175 6.03 5.96 20.80
C HIS A 175 6.05 6.88 19.56
N VAL A 176 6.83 6.59 18.54
CA VAL A 176 6.85 7.34 17.27
C VAL A 176 6.38 6.49 16.07
N PHE A 177 5.75 5.34 16.31
CA PHE A 177 5.37 4.37 15.29
C PHE A 177 4.54 4.98 14.15
N GLY A 178 3.69 5.95 14.46
CA GLY A 178 2.83 6.58 13.47
C GLY A 178 3.58 7.26 12.32
N LEU A 179 4.76 7.84 12.55
CA LEU A 179 5.54 8.51 11.51
C LEU A 179 6.15 7.54 10.49
N PRO A 180 6.92 6.50 10.90
CA PRO A 180 7.42 5.47 10.00
C PRO A 180 6.34 4.80 9.16
N GLU A 181 5.21 4.47 9.76
CA GLU A 181 4.10 3.85 9.05
C GLU A 181 3.56 4.77 7.96
N ARG A 182 3.30 6.05 8.26
CA ARG A 182 2.82 7.04 7.29
C ARG A 182 3.83 7.28 6.17
N PHE A 183 5.12 7.33 6.49
CA PHE A 183 6.17 7.44 5.49
C PHE A 183 6.15 6.24 4.54
N PHE A 184 6.17 5.01 5.08
CA PHE A 184 6.11 3.78 4.27
C PHE A 184 4.87 3.75 3.37
N LEU A 185 3.69 4.03 3.93
CA LEU A 185 2.43 4.03 3.19
C LEU A 185 2.41 5.13 2.13
N GLY A 186 2.85 6.33 2.45
CA GLY A 186 2.90 7.47 1.53
C GLY A 186 3.75 7.17 0.30
N VAL A 187 4.99 6.70 0.51
CA VAL A 187 5.90 6.35 -0.60
C VAL A 187 5.36 5.18 -1.42
N THR A 188 4.75 4.19 -0.77
CA THR A 188 4.09 3.05 -1.45
C THR A 188 2.99 3.53 -2.38
N TYR A 189 2.09 4.41 -1.91
CA TYR A 189 1.00 4.88 -2.76
C TYR A 189 1.47 5.82 -3.87
N ILE A 190 2.53 6.58 -3.67
CA ILE A 190 3.17 7.34 -4.76
C ILE A 190 3.69 6.38 -5.83
N TRP A 191 4.39 5.31 -5.44
CA TRP A 191 4.86 4.29 -6.39
C TRP A 191 3.70 3.65 -7.15
N LEU A 192 2.62 3.24 -6.46
CA LEU A 192 1.43 2.64 -7.06
C LEU A 192 0.79 3.57 -8.09
N VAL A 193 0.59 4.84 -7.74
CA VAL A 193 -0.02 5.84 -8.63
C VAL A 193 0.87 6.07 -9.86
N VAL A 194 2.18 6.22 -9.67
CA VAL A 194 3.12 6.44 -10.79
C VAL A 194 3.12 5.25 -11.74
N VAL A 195 3.24 4.02 -11.21
CA VAL A 195 3.28 2.82 -12.07
C VAL A 195 1.96 2.62 -12.79
N ALA A 196 0.82 2.79 -12.11
CA ALA A 196 -0.51 2.66 -12.70
C ALA A 196 -0.79 3.76 -13.75
N TRP A 197 -0.39 5.00 -13.48
CA TRP A 197 -0.52 6.10 -14.45
C TRP A 197 0.29 5.83 -15.72
N LEU A 198 1.54 5.39 -15.59
CA LEU A 198 2.38 5.03 -16.73
C LEU A 198 1.83 3.82 -17.50
N LEU A 199 1.18 2.87 -16.82
CA LEU A 199 0.45 1.78 -17.46
C LEU A 199 -0.73 2.31 -18.28
N ALA A 200 -1.49 3.29 -17.76
CA ALA A 200 -2.58 3.94 -18.49
C ALA A 200 -2.07 4.67 -19.74
N VAL A 201 -0.96 5.41 -19.63
CA VAL A 201 -0.32 6.08 -20.76
C VAL A 201 0.11 5.09 -21.84
N LYS A 202 0.64 3.92 -21.45
CA LYS A 202 1.05 2.88 -22.41
C LYS A 202 -0.13 2.22 -23.11
N ALA A 203 -1.25 2.05 -22.38
CA ALA A 203 -2.46 1.40 -22.92
C ALA A 203 -3.27 2.27 -23.88
N HIS A 204 -3.10 3.61 -23.78
CA HIS A 204 -3.76 4.61 -24.66
C HIS A 204 -3.09 4.70 -26.03
#